data_1e7a10287bca67dd710aecfcf2f8d613
#
_entry.id   1e7a10287bca67dd710aecfcf2f8d613
#
_cell.length_a   1.000
_cell.length_b   1.000
_cell.length_c   1.000
_cell.angle_alpha   90.00
_cell.angle_beta   90.00
_cell.angle_gamma   90.00
#
_symmetry.space_group_name_H-M   'P 1'
#
loop_
_entity.id
_entity.type
_entity.pdbx_description
1 polymer ?
#
loop_
_entity_poly.entity_id
_entity_poly.type
_entity_poly.pdbx_seq_one_letter_code
_entity_poly.pdbx_strand_id
1 'polypeptide(L)'
;MHDKKVEIIYFYSDLQEDENELSNVSKKISQKRRDINIHLINVDDPRNEELAQLYEVNIVPMLIFLTPRGEVAARLSIPLSAEEIVQEIADKVSAGKLPNPSVEEKRRKILESLKNINRRSDLTDLIIEQIEDDLMEAITNSEITEMVNSHISAVNHTIRDLEEIKKILKKYQKPHETFVV
;
A
#
# COMPACT_ATOMS: atom_id res chain seq x y z
N MET A 1 8.30 11.41 -29.18
CA MET A 1 8.04 11.01 -27.80
C MET A 1 6.63 10.43 -27.76
N HIS A 2 6.48 9.14 -27.51
CA HIS A 2 5.14 8.59 -27.28
C HIS A 2 4.65 9.11 -25.94
N ASP A 3 3.59 9.93 -25.96
CA ASP A 3 2.89 10.31 -24.74
C ASP A 3 2.49 9.01 -24.02
N LYS A 4 3.10 8.76 -22.87
CA LYS A 4 2.80 7.61 -22.02
C LYS A 4 1.41 7.84 -21.42
N LYS A 5 0.38 7.30 -22.08
CA LYS A 5 -0.99 7.36 -21.57
C LYS A 5 -1.14 6.41 -20.40
N VAL A 6 -1.84 6.88 -19.37
CA VAL A 6 -2.32 6.06 -18.26
C VAL A 6 -3.68 5.49 -18.71
N GLU A 7 -3.78 4.18 -18.76
CA GLU A 7 -5.05 3.49 -19.03
C GLU A 7 -5.75 3.22 -17.69
N ILE A 8 -7.02 3.58 -17.60
CA ILE A 8 -7.86 3.34 -16.43
C ILE A 8 -9.03 2.47 -16.88
N ILE A 9 -9.24 1.34 -16.21
CA ILE A 9 -10.41 0.50 -16.40
C ILE A 9 -11.33 0.74 -15.21
N TYR A 10 -12.56 1.17 -15.48
CA TYR A 10 -13.60 1.39 -14.48
C TYR A 10 -14.68 0.32 -14.58
N PHE A 11 -14.73 -0.54 -13.60
CA PHE A 11 -15.78 -1.54 -13.48
C PHE A 11 -16.93 -0.99 -12.64
N TYR A 12 -18.15 -1.06 -13.18
CA TYR A 12 -19.36 -0.57 -12.54
C TYR A 12 -20.54 -1.54 -12.77
N SER A 13 -21.62 -1.32 -12.03
CA SER A 13 -22.90 -2.02 -12.19
C SER A 13 -24.00 -1.02 -12.51
N ASP A 14 -24.84 -1.29 -13.50
CA ASP A 14 -26.03 -0.48 -13.84
C ASP A 14 -27.04 -0.38 -12.67
N LEU A 15 -26.95 -1.29 -11.71
CA LEU A 15 -27.77 -1.24 -10.50
C LEU A 15 -27.32 -0.14 -9.53
N GLN A 16 -26.09 0.37 -9.69
CA GLN A 16 -25.48 1.34 -8.76
C GLN A 16 -25.20 2.69 -9.42
N GLU A 17 -24.88 2.70 -10.70
CA GLU A 17 -24.42 3.91 -11.41
C GLU A 17 -25.02 3.98 -12.81
N ASP A 18 -25.39 5.20 -13.26
CA ASP A 18 -25.90 5.46 -14.59
C ASP A 18 -24.76 5.58 -15.62
N GLU A 19 -24.80 4.78 -16.68
CA GLU A 19 -23.77 4.76 -17.73
C GLU A 19 -23.59 6.12 -18.41
N ASN A 20 -24.67 6.89 -18.58
CA ASN A 20 -24.60 8.21 -19.24
C ASN A 20 -23.87 9.21 -18.35
N GLU A 21 -24.09 9.17 -17.03
CA GLU A 21 -23.38 10.01 -16.08
C GLU A 21 -21.89 9.64 -16.05
N LEU A 22 -21.56 8.36 -15.97
CA LEU A 22 -20.19 7.85 -16.04
C LEU A 22 -19.49 8.25 -17.33
N SER A 23 -20.18 8.16 -18.48
CA SER A 23 -19.67 8.60 -19.77
C SER A 23 -19.34 10.09 -19.79
N ASN A 24 -20.18 10.92 -19.17
CA ASN A 24 -19.94 12.37 -19.08
C ASN A 24 -18.73 12.67 -18.18
N VAL A 25 -18.61 12.00 -17.03
CA VAL A 25 -17.46 12.15 -16.12
C VAL A 25 -16.17 11.70 -16.81
N SER A 26 -16.19 10.54 -17.45
CA SER A 26 -15.06 10.00 -18.21
C SER A 26 -14.58 10.97 -19.29
N LYS A 27 -15.51 11.51 -20.09
CA LYS A 27 -15.21 12.51 -21.13
C LYS A 27 -14.60 13.77 -20.52
N LYS A 28 -15.15 14.26 -19.41
CA LYS A 28 -14.64 15.46 -18.71
C LYS A 28 -13.22 15.28 -18.22
N ILE A 29 -12.89 14.12 -17.64
CA ILE A 29 -11.51 13.79 -17.20
C ILE A 29 -10.59 13.75 -18.43
N SER A 30 -10.94 13.00 -19.48
CA SER A 30 -10.12 12.84 -20.68
C SER A 30 -9.95 14.14 -21.48
N GLN A 31 -10.89 15.09 -21.39
CA GLN A 31 -10.73 16.42 -21.99
C GLN A 31 -9.74 17.29 -21.25
N LYS A 32 -9.74 17.20 -19.90
CA LYS A 32 -8.77 17.92 -19.05
C LYS A 32 -7.37 17.29 -19.12
N ARG A 33 -7.31 15.97 -19.25
CA ARG A 33 -6.10 15.16 -19.18
C ARG A 33 -6.01 14.23 -20.40
N ARG A 34 -5.33 14.70 -21.45
CA ARG A 34 -5.16 13.95 -22.71
C ARG A 34 -4.25 12.72 -22.56
N ASP A 35 -3.51 12.66 -21.48
CA ASP A 35 -2.65 11.55 -21.09
C ASP A 35 -3.37 10.45 -20.29
N ILE A 36 -4.67 10.60 -20.04
CA ILE A 36 -5.53 9.60 -19.39
C ILE A 36 -6.57 9.07 -20.38
N ASN A 37 -6.70 7.76 -20.42
CA ASN A 37 -7.75 7.05 -21.16
C ASN A 37 -8.57 6.21 -20.18
N ILE A 38 -9.91 6.29 -20.25
CA ILE A 38 -10.82 5.61 -19.33
C ILE A 38 -11.72 4.67 -20.10
N HIS A 39 -11.72 3.40 -19.71
CA HIS A 39 -12.58 2.35 -20.23
C HIS A 39 -13.66 2.03 -19.21
N LEU A 40 -14.93 2.19 -19.58
CA LEU A 40 -16.07 1.85 -18.74
C LEU A 40 -16.48 0.40 -19.02
N ILE A 41 -16.51 -0.44 -18.00
CA ILE A 41 -16.83 -1.87 -18.10
C ILE A 41 -17.99 -2.17 -17.15
N ASN A 42 -19.16 -2.46 -17.73
CA ASN A 42 -20.32 -2.90 -16.98
C ASN A 42 -20.15 -4.38 -16.58
N VAL A 43 -20.16 -4.69 -15.28
CA VAL A 43 -20.05 -6.07 -14.81
C VAL A 43 -21.35 -6.87 -14.95
N ASP A 44 -22.48 -6.20 -15.15
CA ASP A 44 -23.77 -6.86 -15.36
C ASP A 44 -23.92 -7.39 -16.79
N ASP A 45 -23.05 -6.97 -17.73
CA ASP A 45 -22.97 -7.52 -19.07
C ASP A 45 -22.15 -8.82 -19.07
N PRO A 46 -22.76 -9.98 -19.38
CA PRO A 46 -22.07 -11.28 -19.38
C PRO A 46 -20.82 -11.32 -20.27
N ARG A 47 -20.73 -10.46 -21.29
CA ARG A 47 -19.56 -10.38 -22.19
C ARG A 47 -18.30 -9.86 -21.46
N ASN A 48 -18.48 -9.21 -20.33
CA ASN A 48 -17.40 -8.63 -19.55
C ASN A 48 -16.95 -9.53 -18.38
N GLU A 49 -17.58 -10.69 -18.18
CA GLU A 49 -17.28 -11.62 -17.09
C GLU A 49 -15.81 -12.07 -17.08
N GLU A 50 -15.30 -12.49 -18.26
CA GLU A 50 -13.90 -12.92 -18.38
C GLU A 50 -12.92 -11.78 -18.02
N LEU A 51 -13.26 -10.55 -18.41
CA LEU A 51 -12.44 -9.38 -18.10
C LEU A 51 -12.46 -9.05 -16.60
N ALA A 52 -13.63 -9.11 -15.98
CA ALA A 52 -13.78 -8.90 -14.54
C ALA A 52 -13.00 -9.97 -13.75
N GLN A 53 -13.04 -11.23 -14.17
CA GLN A 53 -12.28 -12.31 -13.58
C GLN A 53 -10.77 -12.10 -13.78
N LEU A 54 -10.32 -11.72 -14.97
CA LEU A 54 -8.90 -11.45 -15.27
C LEU A 54 -8.32 -10.38 -14.34
N TYR A 55 -9.10 -9.35 -14.03
CA TYR A 55 -8.70 -8.28 -13.14
C TYR A 55 -9.09 -8.53 -11.68
N GLU A 56 -9.60 -9.73 -11.33
CA GLU A 56 -10.00 -10.11 -9.96
C GLU A 56 -10.95 -9.10 -9.31
N VAL A 57 -11.94 -8.62 -10.08
CA VAL A 57 -12.93 -7.64 -9.61
C VAL A 57 -13.98 -8.35 -8.77
N ASN A 58 -13.92 -8.17 -7.46
CA ASN A 58 -14.84 -8.78 -6.50
C ASN A 58 -15.89 -7.81 -5.96
N ILE A 59 -15.67 -6.51 -6.13
CA ILE A 59 -16.56 -5.43 -5.70
C ILE A 59 -16.59 -4.34 -6.76
N VAL A 60 -17.72 -3.66 -6.88
CA VAL A 60 -17.88 -2.45 -7.71
C VAL A 60 -18.43 -1.31 -6.87
N PRO A 61 -18.07 -0.06 -7.16
CA PRO A 61 -17.21 0.37 -8.26
C PRO A 61 -15.73 0.04 -8.03
N MET A 62 -14.98 -0.25 -9.10
CA MET A 62 -13.56 -0.55 -9.03
C MET A 62 -12.80 0.15 -10.17
N LEU A 63 -11.81 0.96 -9.80
CA LEU A 63 -10.84 1.59 -10.70
C LEU A 63 -9.56 0.76 -10.73
N ILE A 64 -9.10 0.43 -11.92
CA ILE A 64 -7.81 -0.23 -12.15
C ILE A 64 -6.96 0.67 -13.03
N PHE A 65 -5.82 1.08 -12.50
CA PHE A 65 -4.85 1.91 -13.21
C PHE A 65 -3.78 1.00 -13.81
N LEU A 66 -3.53 1.16 -15.10
CA LEU A 66 -2.49 0.41 -15.81
C LEU A 66 -1.31 1.31 -16.12
N THR A 67 -0.11 0.75 -15.98
CA THR A 67 1.11 1.38 -16.49
C THR A 67 1.06 1.45 -18.02
N PRO A 68 1.92 2.27 -18.67
CA PRO A 68 2.06 2.27 -20.12
C PRO A 68 2.48 0.92 -20.73
N ARG A 69 2.84 -0.06 -19.90
CA ARG A 69 3.15 -1.44 -20.30
C ARG A 69 1.97 -2.39 -20.16
N GLY A 70 0.82 -1.89 -19.67
CA GLY A 70 -0.38 -2.71 -19.44
C GLY A 70 -0.37 -3.47 -18.10
N GLU A 71 0.57 -3.20 -17.22
CA GLU A 71 0.64 -3.83 -15.90
C GLU A 71 -0.27 -3.08 -14.90
N VAL A 72 -0.91 -3.78 -14.00
CA VAL A 72 -1.72 -3.15 -12.95
C VAL A 72 -0.82 -2.39 -11.99
N ALA A 73 -1.02 -1.07 -11.92
CA ALA A 73 -0.28 -0.16 -11.04
C ALA A 73 -1.04 0.11 -9.74
N ALA A 74 -2.37 0.28 -9.81
CA ALA A 74 -3.21 0.53 -8.63
C ALA A 74 -4.61 -0.02 -8.82
N ARG A 75 -5.30 -0.30 -7.71
CA ARG A 75 -6.71 -0.69 -7.64
C ARG A 75 -7.38 0.13 -6.54
N LEU A 76 -8.50 0.78 -6.86
CA LEU A 76 -9.24 1.63 -5.93
C LEU A 76 -10.73 1.37 -6.04
N SER A 77 -11.38 1.11 -4.92
CA SER A 77 -12.84 0.99 -4.85
C SER A 77 -13.45 2.35 -4.49
N ILE A 78 -13.48 3.25 -5.48
CA ILE A 78 -14.05 4.59 -5.36
C ILE A 78 -14.86 4.92 -6.63
N PRO A 79 -15.86 5.82 -6.55
CA PRO A 79 -16.60 6.25 -7.72
C PRO A 79 -15.72 7.07 -8.66
N LEU A 80 -16.00 7.00 -9.96
CA LEU A 80 -15.28 7.78 -10.97
C LEU A 80 -15.44 9.29 -10.79
N SER A 81 -16.52 9.71 -10.13
CA SER A 81 -16.78 11.13 -9.79
C SER A 81 -15.79 11.73 -8.80
N ALA A 82 -14.97 10.92 -8.12
CA ALA A 82 -13.86 11.38 -7.29
C ALA A 82 -12.67 11.86 -8.16
N GLU A 83 -12.92 12.81 -9.07
CA GLU A 83 -12.01 13.26 -10.13
C GLU A 83 -10.61 13.63 -9.62
N GLU A 84 -10.51 14.30 -8.46
CA GLU A 84 -9.24 14.74 -7.87
C GLU A 84 -8.36 13.55 -7.49
N ILE A 85 -8.95 12.54 -6.86
CA ILE A 85 -8.24 11.31 -6.47
C ILE A 85 -7.81 10.54 -7.72
N VAL A 86 -8.70 10.41 -8.71
CA VAL A 86 -8.39 9.73 -9.97
C VAL A 86 -7.21 10.39 -10.67
N GLN A 87 -7.18 11.72 -10.71
CA GLN A 87 -6.09 12.48 -11.34
C GLN A 87 -4.79 12.36 -10.55
N GLU A 88 -4.83 12.46 -9.22
CA GLU A 88 -3.65 12.29 -8.36
C GLU A 88 -3.00 10.91 -8.54
N ILE A 89 -3.82 9.85 -8.54
CA ILE A 89 -3.30 8.49 -8.75
C ILE A 89 -2.74 8.32 -10.17
N ALA A 90 -3.42 8.86 -11.19
CA ALA A 90 -2.91 8.82 -12.57
C ALA A 90 -1.54 9.53 -12.68
N ASP A 91 -1.33 10.64 -11.97
CA ASP A 91 -0.04 11.32 -11.92
C ASP A 91 1.05 10.45 -11.29
N LYS A 92 0.73 9.77 -10.19
CA LYS A 92 1.64 8.83 -9.54
C LYS A 92 2.00 7.65 -10.45
N VAL A 93 1.01 7.08 -11.15
CA VAL A 93 1.21 6.00 -12.15
C VAL A 93 2.12 6.47 -13.29
N SER A 94 1.80 7.63 -13.88
CA SER A 94 2.59 8.22 -14.97
C SER A 94 4.03 8.50 -14.56
N ALA A 95 4.24 8.94 -13.32
CA ALA A 95 5.56 9.19 -12.76
C ALA A 95 6.29 7.92 -12.30
N GLY A 96 5.66 6.74 -12.35
CA GLY A 96 6.22 5.48 -11.83
C GLY A 96 6.37 5.48 -10.31
N LYS A 97 5.54 6.26 -9.60
CA LYS A 97 5.61 6.48 -8.14
C LYS A 97 4.62 5.65 -7.34
N LEU A 98 3.86 4.77 -7.97
CA LEU A 98 2.99 3.85 -7.25
C LEU A 98 3.70 2.53 -6.98
N PRO A 99 3.46 1.92 -5.82
CA PRO A 99 3.96 0.59 -5.55
C PRO A 99 3.35 -0.38 -6.58
N ASN A 100 4.21 -1.21 -7.17
CA ASN A 100 3.71 -2.31 -7.98
C ASN A 100 3.07 -3.39 -7.07
N PRO A 101 2.27 -4.32 -7.61
CA PRO A 101 1.62 -5.37 -6.81
C PRO A 101 2.60 -6.18 -5.93
N SER A 102 3.86 -6.34 -6.36
CA SER A 102 4.88 -7.04 -5.58
C SER A 102 5.29 -6.26 -4.32
N VAL A 103 5.21 -4.94 -4.35
CA VAL A 103 5.46 -4.06 -3.18
C VAL A 103 4.33 -4.20 -2.17
N GLU A 104 3.07 -4.17 -2.63
CA GLU A 104 1.91 -4.36 -1.76
C GLU A 104 1.91 -5.74 -1.09
N GLU A 105 2.26 -6.78 -1.81
CA GLU A 105 2.38 -8.12 -1.24
C GLU A 105 3.50 -8.19 -0.19
N LYS A 106 4.64 -7.58 -0.46
CA LYS A 106 5.77 -7.52 0.48
C LYS A 106 5.39 -6.76 1.75
N ARG A 107 4.74 -5.58 1.59
CA ARG A 107 4.21 -4.78 2.70
C ARG A 107 3.24 -5.59 3.55
N ARG A 108 2.25 -6.24 2.94
CA ARG A 108 1.28 -7.09 3.63
C ARG A 108 1.95 -8.20 4.45
N LYS A 109 2.93 -8.91 3.88
CA LYS A 109 3.66 -9.97 4.58
C LYS A 109 4.42 -9.45 5.80
N ILE A 110 5.03 -8.26 5.71
CA ILE A 110 5.72 -7.62 6.83
C ILE A 110 4.71 -7.26 7.93
N LEU A 111 3.60 -6.59 7.57
CA LEU A 111 2.56 -6.21 8.53
C LEU A 111 1.93 -7.43 9.24
N GLU A 112 1.66 -8.51 8.52
CA GLU A 112 1.18 -9.75 9.12
C GLU A 112 2.19 -10.35 10.10
N SER A 113 3.48 -10.27 9.78
CA SER A 113 4.54 -10.75 10.68
C SER A 113 4.64 -9.90 11.94
N LEU A 114 4.52 -8.57 11.83
CA LEU A 114 4.54 -7.65 12.98
C LEU A 114 3.35 -7.87 13.93
N LYS A 115 2.16 -8.14 13.40
CA LYS A 115 0.96 -8.44 14.20
C LYS A 115 1.13 -9.68 15.10
N ASN A 116 1.99 -10.61 14.72
CA ASN A 116 2.23 -11.84 15.48
C ASN A 116 3.30 -11.66 16.58
N ILE A 117 3.92 -10.48 16.69
CA ILE A 117 4.89 -10.21 17.74
C ILE A 117 4.15 -10.03 19.07
N ASN A 118 4.59 -10.77 20.09
CA ASN A 118 4.06 -10.60 21.42
C ASN A 118 4.63 -9.31 22.05
N ARG A 119 3.84 -8.25 22.03
CA ARG A 119 4.18 -6.93 22.57
C ARG A 119 4.28 -7.00 24.09
N ARG A 120 5.50 -6.88 24.61
CA ARG A 120 5.78 -7.03 26.05
C ARG A 120 6.19 -5.75 26.75
N SER A 121 6.36 -4.66 26.01
CA SER A 121 6.77 -3.38 26.55
C SER A 121 6.37 -2.23 25.64
N ASP A 122 6.18 -1.05 26.22
CA ASP A 122 5.87 0.19 25.48
C ASP A 122 6.93 0.50 24.41
N LEU A 123 8.20 0.15 24.67
CA LEU A 123 9.27 0.32 23.69
C LEU A 123 9.06 -0.55 22.45
N THR A 124 8.59 -1.80 22.63
CA THR A 124 8.26 -2.69 21.52
C THR A 124 7.10 -2.14 20.72
N ASP A 125 6.09 -1.58 21.38
CA ASP A 125 4.93 -0.97 20.74
C ASP A 125 5.35 0.23 19.90
N LEU A 126 6.15 1.15 20.42
CA LEU A 126 6.67 2.31 19.71
C LEU A 126 7.48 1.93 18.46
N ILE A 127 8.34 0.92 18.58
CA ILE A 127 9.15 0.44 17.43
C ILE A 127 8.26 -0.13 16.36
N ILE A 128 7.24 -0.91 16.73
CA ILE A 128 6.31 -1.51 15.77
C ILE A 128 5.48 -0.44 15.08
N GLU A 129 4.91 0.52 15.81
CA GLU A 129 4.15 1.63 15.25
C GLU A 129 4.98 2.43 14.25
N GLN A 130 6.23 2.76 14.56
CA GLN A 130 7.11 3.47 13.64
C GLN A 130 7.39 2.66 12.37
N ILE A 131 7.60 1.33 12.49
CA ILE A 131 7.81 0.47 11.32
C ILE A 131 6.52 0.40 10.47
N GLU A 132 5.35 0.34 11.11
CA GLU A 132 4.05 0.31 10.42
C GLU A 132 3.84 1.61 9.63
N ASP A 133 4.12 2.78 10.22
CA ASP A 133 3.98 4.09 9.58
C ASP A 133 4.95 4.23 8.39
N ASP A 134 6.24 3.99 8.60
CA ASP A 134 7.25 4.08 7.53
C ASP A 134 6.97 3.10 6.38
N LEU A 135 6.41 1.92 6.72
CA LEU A 135 6.03 0.92 5.73
C LEU A 135 4.87 1.39 4.86
N MET A 136 3.95 2.16 5.44
CA MET A 136 2.82 2.74 4.67
C MET A 136 3.27 3.85 3.73
N GLU A 137 4.34 4.56 4.03
CA GLU A 137 4.90 5.61 3.17
C GLU A 137 5.76 5.06 2.03
N ALA A 138 6.34 3.86 2.18
CA ALA A 138 7.21 3.27 1.16
C ALA A 138 6.44 2.89 -0.12
N ILE A 139 6.92 3.37 -1.27
CA ILE A 139 6.28 3.21 -2.58
C ILE A 139 7.00 2.14 -3.43
N THR A 140 8.30 1.97 -3.24
CA THR A 140 9.13 1.06 -4.03
C THR A 140 9.74 -0.06 -3.18
N ASN A 141 10.14 -1.17 -3.84
CA ASN A 141 10.87 -2.24 -3.16
C ASN A 141 12.23 -1.77 -2.59
N SER A 142 12.85 -0.75 -3.19
CA SER A 142 14.10 -0.16 -2.71
C SER A 142 13.85 0.58 -1.40
N GLU A 143 12.83 1.42 -1.33
CA GLU A 143 12.44 2.16 -0.12
C GLU A 143 12.09 1.22 1.03
N ILE A 144 11.30 0.16 0.77
CA ILE A 144 11.02 -0.86 1.78
C ILE A 144 12.33 -1.50 2.28
N THR A 145 13.28 -1.78 1.39
CA THR A 145 14.54 -2.40 1.77
C THR A 145 15.40 -1.46 2.59
N GLU A 146 15.49 -0.19 2.22
CA GLU A 146 16.21 0.84 2.98
C GLU A 146 15.59 1.08 4.35
N MET A 147 14.28 1.19 4.41
CA MET A 147 13.52 1.33 5.65
C MET A 147 13.78 0.14 6.59
N VAL A 148 13.64 -1.10 6.10
CA VAL A 148 13.89 -2.31 6.89
C VAL A 148 15.32 -2.33 7.42
N ASN A 149 16.32 -1.99 6.60
CA ASN A 149 17.72 -1.94 7.03
C ASN A 149 17.95 -0.85 8.09
N SER A 150 17.30 0.30 7.96
CA SER A 150 17.36 1.39 8.94
C SER A 150 16.81 0.93 10.29
N HIS A 151 15.64 0.31 10.31
CA HIS A 151 15.04 -0.21 11.56
C HIS A 151 15.86 -1.34 12.18
N ILE A 152 16.43 -2.25 11.38
CA ILE A 152 17.34 -3.28 11.88
C ILE A 152 18.55 -2.63 12.57
N SER A 153 19.12 -1.58 11.99
CA SER A 153 20.23 -0.84 12.57
C SER A 153 19.84 -0.18 13.89
N ALA A 154 18.69 0.50 13.95
CA ALA A 154 18.18 1.14 15.15
C ALA A 154 17.91 0.13 16.29
N VAL A 155 17.25 -0.99 15.97
CA VAL A 155 16.99 -2.08 16.94
C VAL A 155 18.30 -2.65 17.47
N ASN A 156 19.29 -2.88 16.62
CA ASN A 156 20.60 -3.37 17.05
C ASN A 156 21.34 -2.40 17.99
N HIS A 157 21.22 -1.08 17.77
CA HIS A 157 21.73 -0.07 18.69
C HIS A 157 21.03 -0.14 20.04
N THR A 158 19.70 -0.18 20.03
CA THR A 158 18.90 -0.29 21.26
C THR A 158 19.26 -1.56 22.07
N ILE A 159 19.47 -2.70 21.39
CA ILE A 159 19.90 -3.93 22.06
C ILE A 159 21.25 -3.75 22.74
N ARG A 160 22.22 -3.10 22.10
CA ARG A 160 23.54 -2.82 22.70
C ARG A 160 23.44 -1.93 23.95
N ASP A 161 22.62 -0.88 23.87
CA ASP A 161 22.39 0.03 24.97
C ASP A 161 21.74 -0.69 26.16
N LEU A 162 20.75 -1.53 25.91
CA LEU A 162 20.10 -2.35 26.92
C LEU A 162 21.07 -3.37 27.57
N GLU A 163 21.95 -3.97 26.78
CA GLU A 163 22.98 -4.87 27.28
C GLU A 163 23.98 -4.14 28.19
N GLU A 164 24.31 -2.89 27.85
CA GLU A 164 25.19 -2.07 28.67
C GLU A 164 24.53 -1.67 29.99
N ILE A 165 23.27 -1.24 29.93
CA ILE A 165 22.46 -0.96 31.13
C ILE A 165 22.38 -2.21 32.01
N LYS A 166 22.12 -3.37 31.41
CA LYS A 166 22.09 -4.65 32.16
C LYS A 166 23.41 -4.96 32.85
N LYS A 167 24.56 -4.68 32.21
CA LYS A 167 25.89 -4.83 32.83
C LYS A 167 26.07 -3.90 34.02
N ILE A 168 25.60 -2.64 33.90
CA ILE A 168 25.65 -1.67 35.01
C ILE A 168 24.78 -2.16 36.15
N LEU A 169 23.53 -2.52 35.90
CA LEU A 169 22.60 -2.97 36.96
C LEU A 169 23.09 -4.23 37.68
N LYS A 170 23.74 -5.17 36.96
CA LYS A 170 24.32 -6.36 37.59
C LYS A 170 25.39 -6.05 38.63
N LYS A 171 26.13 -4.92 38.50
CA LYS A 171 27.13 -4.50 39.51
C LYS A 171 26.49 -4.09 40.84
N TYR A 172 25.22 -3.69 40.83
CA TYR A 172 24.46 -3.28 42.00
C TYR A 172 23.49 -4.33 42.49
N GLN A 173 23.43 -5.48 41.86
CA GLN A 173 22.63 -6.61 42.29
C GLN A 173 23.32 -7.19 43.53
N LYS A 174 22.73 -6.98 44.72
CA LYS A 174 23.24 -7.59 45.98
C LYS A 174 23.25 -9.11 45.81
N PRO A 175 24.34 -9.80 46.23
CA PRO A 175 24.29 -11.25 46.28
C PRO A 175 23.14 -11.63 47.23
N HIS A 176 22.29 -12.56 46.79
CA HIS A 176 21.29 -13.16 47.69
C HIS A 176 22.06 -13.73 48.89
N GLU A 177 21.91 -13.11 50.06
CA GLU A 177 22.29 -13.74 51.29
C GLU A 177 21.42 -14.98 51.42
N THR A 178 22.03 -16.13 51.20
CA THR A 178 21.45 -17.42 51.54
C THR A 178 21.42 -17.44 53.05
N PHE A 179 20.29 -17.08 53.67
CA PHE A 179 20.05 -17.42 55.07
C PHE A 179 20.01 -18.94 55.14
N VAL A 180 21.11 -19.53 55.58
CA VAL A 180 21.14 -20.92 56.05
C VAL A 180 20.57 -20.87 57.46
N VAL A 181 19.37 -21.42 57.64
CA VAL A 181 18.77 -21.71 58.96
C VAL A 181 19.25 -23.08 59.40
#